data_4ca0192d7d7962e63140e0ab6d75d1b9
#
_entry.id   4ca0192d7d7962e63140e0ab6d75d1b9
#
_cell.length_a   1.000
_cell.length_b   1.000
_cell.length_c   1.000
_cell.angle_alpha   90.00
_cell.angle_beta   90.00
_cell.angle_gamma   90.00
#
_symmetry.space_group_name_H-M   'P 1'
#
loop_
_entity.id
_entity.type
_entity.pdbx_description
1 polymer ?
#
loop_
_entity_poly.entity_id
_entity_poly.type
_entity_poly.pdbx_seq_one_letter_code
_entity_poly.pdbx_strand_id
1 'polypeptide(L)'
;MCIRDRDKPVGRGLVELKPVSHPWISKKIKKIRCHEFHHSNLKFSKRNSRFVYSIERGYGIDSKNDGLLYKNLISSFSHLRHTESFPWIKYFRDFVVKCLND
;
A
#
# COMPACT_ATOMS: atom_id res chain seq x y z
N MET A 1 7.46 14.29 7.72
CA MET A 1 7.24 12.83 7.79
C MET A 1 8.15 12.25 8.86
N CYS A 2 7.62 11.57 9.83
CA CYS A 2 8.39 10.96 10.92
C CYS A 2 8.00 9.50 11.08
N ILE A 3 9.00 8.66 11.34
CA ILE A 3 8.79 7.25 11.66
C ILE A 3 9.05 7.09 13.16
N ARG A 4 8.13 6.44 13.84
CA ARG A 4 8.26 6.14 15.26
C ARG A 4 8.15 4.64 15.50
N ASP A 5 9.11 4.10 16.24
CA ASP A 5 9.09 2.70 16.63
C ASP A 5 8.45 2.54 18.01
N ARG A 6 7.75 1.44 18.20
CA ARG A 6 7.12 1.06 19.45
C ARG A 6 7.56 -0.31 19.88
N ASP A 7 7.48 -0.60 21.19
CA ASP A 7 7.84 -1.89 21.74
C ASP A 7 6.90 -3.01 21.27
N LYS A 8 5.63 -2.66 21.06
CA LYS A 8 4.62 -3.59 20.57
C LYS A 8 4.33 -3.35 19.10
N PRO A 9 3.97 -4.39 18.33
CA PRO A 9 3.60 -4.18 16.93
C PRO A 9 2.43 -3.21 16.81
N VAL A 10 2.56 -2.25 15.90
CA VAL A 10 1.49 -1.32 15.55
C VAL A 10 0.48 -2.05 14.67
N GLY A 11 0.97 -2.82 13.68
CA GLY A 11 0.15 -3.64 12.82
C GLY A 11 0.71 -5.04 12.73
N ARG A 12 -0.17 -6.05 12.81
CA ARG A 12 0.23 -7.45 12.78
C ARG A 12 -0.90 -8.32 12.26
N GLY A 13 -0.60 -9.13 11.26
CA GLY A 13 -1.53 -10.14 10.78
C GLY A 13 -2.02 -9.89 9.37
N LEU A 14 -3.18 -10.46 9.06
CA LEU A 14 -3.80 -10.38 7.76
C LEU A 14 -4.39 -9.00 7.51
N VAL A 15 -4.20 -8.52 6.30
CA VAL A 15 -4.68 -7.21 5.86
C VAL A 15 -5.53 -7.39 4.61
N GLU A 16 -6.63 -6.67 4.55
CA GLU A 16 -7.44 -6.58 3.34
C GLU A 16 -7.44 -5.14 2.86
N LEU A 17 -6.98 -4.93 1.63
CA LEU A 17 -6.87 -3.63 1.02
C LEU A 17 -7.81 -3.51 -0.17
N LYS A 18 -8.21 -2.27 -0.44
CA LYS A 18 -8.94 -1.93 -1.65
C LYS A 18 -8.16 -0.85 -2.39
N PRO A 19 -7.81 -1.04 -3.67
CA PRO A 19 -7.15 0.02 -4.42
C PRO A 19 -8.12 1.17 -4.66
N VAL A 20 -7.66 2.40 -4.44
CA VAL A 20 -8.52 3.58 -4.59
C VAL A 20 -8.01 4.54 -5.68
N SER A 21 -6.76 4.91 -5.68
CA SER A 21 -6.20 5.80 -6.71
C SER A 21 -4.85 5.27 -7.14
N HIS A 22 -4.78 3.98 -7.34
CA HIS A 22 -3.52 3.30 -7.64
C HIS A 22 -3.10 3.55 -9.08
N PRO A 23 -1.82 3.93 -9.32
CA PRO A 23 -1.38 4.25 -10.68
C PRO A 23 -1.27 3.04 -11.61
N TRP A 24 -1.17 1.82 -11.08
CA TRP A 24 -1.01 0.63 -11.91
C TRP A 24 -1.81 -0.58 -11.47
N ILE A 25 -2.64 -0.47 -10.43
CA ILE A 25 -3.59 -1.52 -10.07
C ILE A 25 -4.99 -1.03 -10.40
N SER A 26 -5.73 -1.81 -11.19
CA SER A 26 -7.08 -1.44 -11.64
C SER A 26 -8.06 -1.42 -10.47
N LYS A 27 -9.00 -0.48 -10.51
CA LYS A 27 -10.12 -0.43 -9.57
C LYS A 27 -11.04 -1.63 -9.69
N LYS A 28 -10.94 -2.41 -10.77
CA LYS A 28 -11.68 -3.65 -10.93
C LYS A 28 -11.27 -4.70 -9.92
N ILE A 29 -10.06 -4.60 -9.39
CA ILE A 29 -9.61 -5.45 -8.28
C ILE A 29 -10.24 -4.91 -7.01
N LYS A 30 -11.17 -5.67 -6.43
CA LYS A 30 -11.97 -5.18 -5.30
C LYS A 30 -11.32 -5.44 -3.95
N LYS A 31 -10.45 -6.43 -3.86
CA LYS A 31 -9.84 -6.82 -2.60
C LYS A 31 -8.45 -7.38 -2.84
N ILE A 32 -7.49 -6.90 -2.07
CA ILE A 32 -6.13 -7.41 -2.04
C ILE A 32 -5.88 -7.98 -0.66
N ARG A 33 -5.57 -9.27 -0.60
CA ARG A 33 -5.21 -9.92 0.66
C ARG A 33 -3.70 -9.92 0.80
N CYS A 34 -3.23 -9.41 1.91
CA CYS A 34 -1.81 -9.34 2.20
C CYS A 34 -1.61 -9.45 3.70
N HIS A 35 -0.42 -9.12 4.18
CA HIS A 35 -0.16 -9.14 5.62
C HIS A 35 0.73 -7.97 5.98
N GLU A 36 0.74 -7.64 7.28
CA GLU A 36 1.61 -6.62 7.82
C GLU A 36 2.23 -7.12 9.12
N PHE A 37 3.43 -6.65 9.38
CA PHE A 37 4.08 -6.82 10.68
C PHE A 37 5.06 -5.67 10.84
N HIS A 38 4.69 -4.69 11.66
CA HIS A 38 5.55 -3.53 11.85
C HIS A 38 5.37 -2.95 13.24
N HIS A 39 6.47 -2.48 13.81
CA HIS A 39 6.49 -1.79 15.10
C HIS A 39 6.49 -0.27 14.92
N SER A 40 6.67 0.19 13.68
CA SER A 40 6.74 1.60 13.35
C SER A 40 5.39 2.13 12.96
N ASN A 41 5.13 3.39 13.26
CA ASN A 41 4.05 4.10 12.63
C ASN A 41 4.58 5.39 12.01
N LEU A 42 3.85 5.91 11.04
CA LEU A 42 4.26 7.05 10.26
C LEU A 42 3.44 8.26 10.65
N LYS A 43 4.13 9.34 11.02
CA LYS A 43 3.49 10.64 11.22
C LYS A 43 3.86 11.55 10.07
N PHE A 44 2.86 12.19 9.49
CA PHE A 44 3.04 13.01 8.32
C PHE A 44 1.94 14.07 8.25
N SER A 45 2.17 15.10 7.43
CA SER A 45 1.13 16.08 7.16
C SER A 45 0.10 15.48 6.22
N LYS A 46 -1.16 15.44 6.63
CA LYS A 46 -2.25 14.93 5.80
C LYS A 46 -2.61 15.87 4.65
N ARG A 47 -2.10 17.08 4.65
CA ARG A 47 -2.53 18.15 3.76
C ARG A 47 -2.31 17.84 2.28
N ASN A 48 -1.19 17.20 1.94
CA ASN A 48 -0.84 16.86 0.56
C ASN A 48 -0.60 15.36 0.38
N SER A 49 -1.08 14.55 1.32
CA SER A 49 -0.86 13.12 1.28
C SER A 49 -1.89 12.41 0.41
N ARG A 50 -1.43 11.50 -0.43
CA ARG A 50 -2.29 10.67 -1.28
C ARG A 50 -2.02 9.21 -0.96
N PHE A 51 -3.08 8.43 -0.83
CA PHE A 51 -2.99 7.01 -0.55
C PHE A 51 -3.56 6.21 -1.71
N VAL A 52 -2.94 5.08 -1.99
CA VAL A 52 -3.38 4.22 -3.09
C VAL A 52 -4.23 3.04 -2.63
N TYR A 53 -4.28 2.78 -1.31
CA TYR A 53 -5.11 1.73 -0.74
C TYR A 53 -5.99 2.27 0.38
N SER A 54 -7.22 1.77 0.43
CA SER A 54 -8.10 1.88 1.59
C SER A 54 -8.01 0.57 2.37
N ILE A 55 -7.95 0.64 3.69
CA ILE A 55 -7.85 -0.55 4.54
C ILE A 55 -9.25 -0.98 4.96
N GLU A 56 -9.61 -2.21 4.61
CA GLU A 56 -10.84 -2.83 5.07
C GLU A 56 -10.59 -3.70 6.32
N ARG A 57 -9.39 -4.28 6.42
CA ARG A 57 -8.94 -5.02 7.59
C ARG A 57 -7.45 -4.81 7.75
N GLY A 58 -7.01 -4.40 8.95
CA GLY A 58 -5.61 -4.15 9.25
C GLY A 58 -5.39 -2.74 9.75
N TYR A 59 -4.15 -2.34 9.86
CA TYR A 59 -3.77 -1.02 10.34
C TYR A 59 -3.16 -0.13 9.24
N GLY A 60 -2.14 -0.63 8.53
CA GLY A 60 -1.44 0.16 7.53
C GLY A 60 -0.73 1.36 8.14
N ILE A 61 -0.98 2.53 7.57
CA ILE A 61 -0.36 3.78 8.01
C ILE A 61 -1.16 4.42 9.15
N ASP A 62 -2.48 4.48 9.01
CA ASP A 62 -3.33 5.24 9.96
C ASP A 62 -4.63 4.53 10.33
N SER A 63 -4.68 3.22 10.21
CA SER A 63 -5.84 2.34 10.41
C SER A 63 -6.93 2.46 9.34
N LYS A 64 -6.81 3.39 8.41
CA LYS A 64 -7.79 3.60 7.33
C LYS A 64 -7.16 3.51 5.96
N ASN A 65 -5.88 3.85 5.85
CA ASN A 65 -5.18 3.97 4.57
C ASN A 65 -3.81 3.32 4.63
N ASP A 66 -3.32 2.90 3.48
CA ASP A 66 -1.95 2.45 3.29
C ASP A 66 -1.51 2.85 1.89
N GLY A 67 -0.21 2.65 1.59
CA GLY A 67 0.31 3.00 0.29
C GLY A 67 0.41 4.49 0.06
N LEU A 68 1.32 5.14 0.76
CA LEU A 68 1.58 6.57 0.56
C LEU A 68 2.23 6.79 -0.81
N LEU A 69 1.60 7.63 -1.62
CA LEU A 69 2.07 7.92 -2.98
C LEU A 69 2.79 9.26 -3.03
N TYR A 70 4.01 9.22 -3.55
CA TYR A 70 4.79 10.43 -3.86
C TYR A 70 5.40 10.25 -5.24
N LYS A 71 4.90 11.00 -6.22
CA LYS A 71 5.28 10.83 -7.62
C LYS A 71 5.06 9.36 -8.05
N ASN A 72 6.11 8.64 -8.40
CA ASN A 72 6.04 7.23 -8.78
C ASN A 72 6.42 6.28 -7.64
N LEU A 73 6.64 6.81 -6.44
CA LEU A 73 6.99 6.02 -5.27
C LEU A 73 5.74 5.68 -4.47
N ILE A 74 5.58 4.40 -4.17
CA ILE A 74 4.53 3.93 -3.27
C ILE A 74 5.20 3.27 -2.07
N SER A 75 4.86 3.74 -0.88
CA SER A 75 5.39 3.20 0.38
C SER A 75 4.24 2.66 1.21
N SER A 76 4.33 1.41 1.66
CA SER A 76 3.28 0.80 2.45
C SER A 76 3.87 -0.11 3.53
N PHE A 77 3.11 -0.31 4.60
CA PHE A 77 3.42 -1.32 5.60
C PHE A 77 2.88 -2.69 5.20
N SER A 78 1.86 -2.72 4.35
CA SER A 78 1.28 -3.98 3.87
C SER A 78 2.19 -4.62 2.84
N HIS A 79 2.43 -5.92 2.99
CA HIS A 79 3.28 -6.70 2.10
C HIS A 79 2.43 -7.42 1.07
N LEU A 80 2.59 -7.04 -0.19
CA LEU A 80 1.89 -7.68 -1.29
C LEU A 80 2.54 -9.02 -1.61
N ARG A 81 1.71 -10.01 -1.89
CA ARG A 81 2.18 -11.33 -2.30
C ARG A 81 1.76 -11.59 -3.74
N HIS A 82 2.71 -12.00 -4.56
CA HIS A 82 2.45 -12.33 -5.96
C HIS A 82 1.74 -13.67 -6.05
N THR A 83 0.54 -13.71 -6.60
CA THR A 83 -0.26 -14.92 -6.78
C THR A 83 -0.90 -14.91 -8.15
N GLU A 84 -1.46 -16.04 -8.58
CA GLU A 84 -2.20 -16.10 -9.84
C GLU A 84 -3.42 -15.18 -9.83
N SER A 85 -4.10 -15.10 -8.71
CA SER A 85 -5.27 -14.23 -8.57
C SER A 85 -4.89 -12.76 -8.44
N PHE A 86 -3.65 -12.47 -8.03
CA PHE A 86 -3.17 -11.10 -7.92
C PHE A 86 -1.71 -11.02 -8.32
N PRO A 87 -1.39 -11.03 -9.63
CA PRO A 87 -0.01 -10.96 -10.11
C PRO A 87 0.52 -9.52 -10.12
N TRP A 88 0.72 -8.96 -8.94
CA TRP A 88 1.07 -7.54 -8.81
C TRP A 88 2.43 -7.20 -9.44
N ILE A 89 3.37 -8.15 -9.47
CA ILE A 89 4.68 -7.91 -10.08
C ILE A 89 4.53 -7.64 -11.57
N LYS A 90 3.62 -8.37 -12.22
CA LYS A 90 3.31 -8.15 -13.63
C LYS A 90 2.73 -6.75 -13.87
N TYR A 91 1.82 -6.33 -13.01
CA TYR A 91 1.21 -5.00 -13.11
C TYR A 91 2.26 -3.90 -12.94
N PHE A 92 3.16 -4.09 -11.99
CA PHE A 92 4.25 -3.14 -11.75
C PHE A 92 5.19 -3.09 -12.95
N ARG A 93 5.57 -4.25 -13.49
CA ARG A 93 6.43 -4.33 -14.68
C ARG A 93 5.80 -3.62 -15.87
N ASP A 94 4.51 -3.87 -16.11
CA ASP A 94 3.81 -3.26 -17.24
C ASP A 94 3.76 -1.74 -17.09
N PHE A 95 3.60 -1.24 -15.87
CA PHE A 95 3.65 0.19 -15.61
C PHE A 95 5.02 0.78 -15.89
N VAL A 96 6.09 0.12 -15.47
CA VAL A 96 7.47 0.58 -15.73
C VAL A 96 7.73 0.65 -17.23
N VAL A 97 7.34 -0.38 -17.98
CA VAL A 97 7.50 -0.42 -19.43
C VAL A 97 6.75 0.73 -20.09
N LYS A 98 5.53 0.99 -19.65
CA LYS A 98 4.72 2.09 -20.17
C LYS A 98 5.41 3.44 -19.93
N CYS A 99 5.95 3.65 -18.73
CA CYS A 99 6.66 4.89 -18.41
C CYS A 99 7.92 5.09 -19.25
N LEU A 100 8.61 4.00 -19.61
CA LEU A 100 9.78 4.08 -20.45
C LEU A 100 9.45 4.46 -21.90
N ASN A 101 8.24 4.17 -22.35
CA ASN A 101 7.79 4.41 -23.72
C ASN A 101 7.03 5.74 -23.90
N ASP A 102 6.76 6.42 -22.80
CA ASP A 102 6.05 7.71 -22.82
C ASP A 102 7.01 8.91 -23.04
#